data_704419a825fa711e162fe58da2131309
#
_entry.id   704419a825fa711e162fe58da2131309
#
_cell.length_a   1.000
_cell.length_b   1.000
_cell.length_c   1.000
_cell.angle_alpha   90.00
_cell.angle_beta   90.00
_cell.angle_gamma   90.00
#
_symmetry.space_group_name_H-M   'P 1'
#
loop_
_entity.id
_entity.type
_entity.pdbx_description
1 polymer ?
#
loop_
_entity_poly.entity_id
_entity_poly.type
_entity_poly.pdbx_seq_one_letter_code
_entity_poly.pdbx_strand_id
1 'polypeptide(L)'
;MKSIDQVHLKNLHPDLKTLSILSRICQPQTILLLGFFSILLFIPNFAFAEVFVPLHEYLGYFDSNGIYTVVGNVKNENDFAVIPTITVSVIDGSETISKTIKHVPLAVGSEIPFKIKFPEIRSNTPVLVNPELTFEKTIKDAIPIQVLYDKTLIKHDDGHITGKIQNTGNQTIYYPKLFAVVHGYDRVLDIVQNIEFIEKIEPGEILDFTMYPDPAITDDVFYYSCFGPVDTSVVPISVEKNEGKFDLRYDSPGTFFYDAKYNEQGTNLTIRSTNSYPFPTYANFEFPPISGNEKFSVTINGKPIDFIQSMDQMGYWHVAFDVEPQSQGILEISGFDKGLPPDMPLVPIWIKQSGDWWSTGQIIDSEFLEGIKFLVDTQIIEIPTLEPSSQSDWKIPPWTKTVVGWWNEEQISDDEFLIIIKNLIEREIIVV
;
A
#
# COMPACT_ATOMS: atom_id res chain seq x y z
N MET A 1 -54.24 -12.25 -9.18
CA MET A 1 -55.57 -12.62 -8.61
C MET A 1 -55.32 -13.38 -7.33
N LYS A 2 -55.98 -12.96 -6.20
CA LYS A 2 -55.89 -13.39 -4.78
C LYS A 2 -54.71 -12.80 -4.02
N SER A 3 -54.79 -11.67 -3.29
CA SER A 3 -55.54 -11.35 -2.06
C SER A 3 -55.17 -12.25 -0.89
N ILE A 4 -54.34 -11.73 0.03
CA ILE A 4 -54.23 -12.29 1.38
C ILE A 4 -54.36 -11.15 2.40
N ASP A 5 -55.23 -11.44 3.30
CA ASP A 5 -55.97 -10.68 4.26
C ASP A 5 -55.18 -9.88 5.31
N GLN A 6 -55.82 -8.77 5.66
CA GLN A 6 -55.58 -7.98 6.87
C GLN A 6 -56.05 -8.77 8.11
N VAL A 7 -55.20 -8.81 9.14
CA VAL A 7 -55.61 -9.25 10.48
C VAL A 7 -55.83 -8.03 11.35
N HIS A 8 -57.03 -7.91 11.84
CA HIS A 8 -57.58 -6.93 12.79
C HIS A 8 -56.80 -6.94 14.13
N LEU A 9 -56.41 -5.77 14.58
CA LEU A 9 -56.14 -5.48 15.98
C LEU A 9 -57.31 -4.64 16.54
N LYS A 10 -58.15 -5.30 17.36
CA LYS A 10 -59.20 -4.67 18.18
C LYS A 10 -58.62 -4.17 19.52
N ASN A 11 -58.89 -2.90 19.78
CA ASN A 11 -59.13 -2.19 21.04
C ASN A 11 -58.79 -2.86 22.36
N LEU A 12 -57.91 -2.16 23.11
CA LEU A 12 -57.94 -2.18 24.57
C LEU A 12 -57.83 -0.74 25.07
N HIS A 13 -58.91 -0.26 25.70
CA HIS A 13 -58.97 0.98 26.48
C HIS A 13 -58.12 0.85 27.76
N PRO A 14 -57.33 1.87 28.13
CA PRO A 14 -56.85 1.95 29.49
C PRO A 14 -57.75 2.86 30.33
N ASP A 15 -58.15 2.32 31.48
CA ASP A 15 -58.92 2.98 32.53
C ASP A 15 -58.17 4.23 33.10
N LEU A 16 -58.91 5.31 33.16
CA LEU A 16 -58.65 6.54 33.84
C LEU A 16 -58.84 6.35 35.38
N LYS A 17 -57.83 5.87 36.10
CA LYS A 17 -57.73 6.01 37.57
C LYS A 17 -56.30 5.90 38.03
N THR A 18 -55.51 6.94 37.88
CA THR A 18 -54.31 7.21 38.71
C THR A 18 -53.80 8.64 38.47
N LEU A 19 -54.61 9.60 38.80
CA LEU A 19 -54.27 11.02 38.84
C LEU A 19 -54.53 11.56 40.23
N SER A 20 -53.83 11.01 41.26
CA SER A 20 -53.86 11.60 42.63
C SER A 20 -52.63 11.28 43.51
N ILE A 21 -51.47 10.99 42.97
CA ILE A 21 -50.23 10.81 43.75
C ILE A 21 -49.06 11.61 43.16
N LEU A 22 -49.27 12.83 42.77
CA LEU A 22 -48.17 13.74 42.30
C LEU A 22 -48.20 15.09 43.00
N SER A 23 -48.58 15.13 44.25
CA SER A 23 -48.51 16.40 45.01
C SER A 23 -47.68 16.37 46.34
N ARG A 24 -46.80 15.40 46.50
CA ARG A 24 -45.93 15.35 47.67
C ARG A 24 -44.54 14.83 47.37
N ILE A 25 -43.76 15.42 46.47
CA ILE A 25 -42.28 15.31 46.47
C ILE A 25 -41.78 16.56 45.75
N CYS A 26 -41.77 17.68 46.49
CA CYS A 26 -40.96 18.83 46.15
C CYS A 26 -40.03 19.09 47.35
N GLN A 27 -38.96 18.34 47.43
CA GLN A 27 -37.80 18.72 48.25
C GLN A 27 -36.63 19.08 47.29
N PRO A 28 -35.91 20.17 47.58
CA PRO A 28 -34.86 20.68 46.66
C PRO A 28 -33.69 19.72 46.42
N GLN A 29 -33.55 18.67 47.21
CA GLN A 29 -32.51 17.67 47.04
C GLN A 29 -32.79 16.67 45.89
N THR A 30 -34.08 16.47 45.53
CA THR A 30 -34.45 15.55 44.44
C THR A 30 -34.25 16.19 43.05
N ILE A 31 -34.31 17.52 42.97
CA ILE A 31 -34.10 18.26 41.71
C ILE A 31 -32.60 18.25 41.37
N LEU A 32 -31.72 18.25 42.37
CA LEU A 32 -30.27 18.17 42.14
C LEU A 32 -29.83 16.79 41.58
N LEU A 33 -30.48 15.69 42.02
CA LEU A 33 -30.17 14.34 41.58
C LEU A 33 -30.68 14.07 40.17
N LEU A 34 -31.83 14.62 39.78
CA LEU A 34 -32.37 14.52 38.42
C LEU A 34 -31.60 15.40 37.44
N GLY A 35 -31.07 16.55 37.88
CA GLY A 35 -30.18 17.39 37.09
C GLY A 35 -28.82 16.72 36.82
N PHE A 36 -28.27 15.96 37.77
CA PHE A 36 -27.01 15.23 37.60
C PHE A 36 -27.19 14.01 36.69
N PHE A 37 -28.36 13.36 36.72
CA PHE A 37 -28.64 12.21 35.84
C PHE A 37 -28.92 12.65 34.39
N SER A 38 -29.47 13.84 34.16
CA SER A 38 -29.66 14.37 32.80
C SER A 38 -28.37 14.92 32.19
N ILE A 39 -27.38 15.36 32.98
CA ILE A 39 -26.07 15.78 32.50
C ILE A 39 -25.23 14.57 32.10
N LEU A 40 -25.41 13.40 32.73
CA LEU A 40 -24.74 12.14 32.36
C LEU A 40 -25.27 11.54 31.04
N LEU A 41 -26.50 11.91 30.60
CA LEU A 41 -27.06 11.46 29.32
C LEU A 41 -26.67 12.36 28.14
N PHE A 42 -26.00 13.48 28.39
CA PHE A 42 -25.44 14.39 27.38
C PHE A 42 -23.90 14.40 27.39
N ILE A 43 -23.27 13.28 27.76
CA ILE A 43 -21.88 13.08 27.30
C ILE A 43 -22.00 12.86 25.78
N PRO A 44 -21.58 13.83 24.94
CA PRO A 44 -21.48 13.53 23.54
C PRO A 44 -20.55 12.31 23.46
N ASN A 45 -21.01 11.25 22.85
CA ASN A 45 -20.11 10.25 22.34
C ASN A 45 -19.23 11.01 21.35
N PHE A 46 -18.07 11.47 21.80
CA PHE A 46 -17.01 11.81 20.88
C PHE A 46 -16.69 10.47 20.21
N ALA A 47 -17.27 10.25 19.05
CA ALA A 47 -16.73 9.30 18.12
C ALA A 47 -15.33 9.85 17.85
N PHE A 48 -14.31 9.27 18.49
CA PHE A 48 -12.94 9.51 18.09
C PHE A 48 -12.88 8.94 16.67
N ALA A 49 -12.73 9.84 15.71
CA ALA A 49 -12.34 9.46 14.39
C ALA A 49 -11.06 8.63 14.52
N GLU A 50 -11.02 7.47 13.91
CA GLU A 50 -9.99 6.46 14.13
C GLU A 50 -9.55 5.86 12.80
N VAL A 51 -8.30 5.45 12.76
CA VAL A 51 -7.78 4.54 11.74
C VAL A 51 -7.64 3.18 12.42
N PHE A 52 -8.27 2.14 11.89
CA PHE A 52 -8.29 0.82 12.54
C PHE A 52 -8.42 -0.32 11.54
N VAL A 53 -8.13 -1.52 12.02
CA VAL A 53 -8.39 -2.79 11.31
C VAL A 53 -9.54 -3.49 12.00
N PRO A 54 -10.70 -3.70 11.33
CA PRO A 54 -11.78 -4.50 11.90
C PRO A 54 -11.33 -5.93 12.15
N LEU A 55 -11.53 -6.45 13.36
CA LEU A 55 -11.05 -7.79 13.71
C LEU A 55 -11.70 -8.92 12.89
N HIS A 56 -12.91 -8.73 12.36
CA HIS A 56 -13.57 -9.67 11.45
C HIS A 56 -13.02 -9.60 10.02
N GLU A 57 -12.23 -8.58 9.71
CA GLU A 57 -11.50 -8.40 8.45
C GLU A 57 -9.99 -8.61 8.63
N TYR A 58 -9.59 -9.37 9.67
CA TYR A 58 -8.20 -9.64 10.00
C TYR A 58 -8.01 -11.12 10.25
N LEU A 59 -7.23 -11.79 9.40
CA LEU A 59 -7.13 -13.23 9.34
C LEU A 59 -5.70 -13.67 9.04
N GLY A 60 -5.25 -14.75 9.69
CA GLY A 60 -4.03 -15.47 9.34
C GLY A 60 -4.33 -16.89 8.89
N TYR A 61 -3.69 -17.34 7.82
CA TYR A 61 -3.83 -18.70 7.27
C TYR A 61 -2.54 -19.14 6.57
N PHE A 62 -2.39 -20.44 6.30
CA PHE A 62 -1.32 -20.93 5.44
C PHE A 62 -1.78 -20.89 3.98
N ASP A 63 -1.05 -20.14 3.16
CA ASP A 63 -1.33 -20.02 1.72
C ASP A 63 -1.00 -21.33 0.97
N SER A 64 -1.31 -21.39 -0.30
CA SER A 64 -1.09 -22.57 -1.15
C SER A 64 0.38 -22.95 -1.33
N ASN A 65 1.31 -22.06 -1.02
CA ASN A 65 2.75 -22.35 -0.96
C ASN A 65 3.21 -22.80 0.44
N GLY A 66 2.28 -22.94 1.40
CA GLY A 66 2.59 -23.31 2.78
C GLY A 66 3.18 -22.19 3.62
N ILE A 67 3.05 -20.94 3.20
CA ILE A 67 3.56 -19.77 3.91
C ILE A 67 2.45 -19.19 4.79
N TYR A 68 2.74 -18.93 6.07
CA TYR A 68 1.78 -18.23 6.91
C TYR A 68 1.59 -16.81 6.44
N THR A 69 0.37 -16.52 6.05
CA THR A 69 -0.03 -15.25 5.40
C THR A 69 -1.09 -14.58 6.25
N VAL A 70 -0.91 -13.29 6.49
CA VAL A 70 -1.87 -12.44 7.22
C VAL A 70 -2.47 -11.44 6.26
N VAL A 71 -3.79 -11.35 6.28
CA VAL A 71 -4.58 -10.42 5.47
C VAL A 71 -5.43 -9.55 6.37
N GLY A 72 -5.71 -8.34 5.92
CA GLY A 72 -6.58 -7.42 6.62
C GLY A 72 -6.89 -6.17 5.80
N ASN A 73 -7.74 -5.32 6.37
CA ASN A 73 -8.21 -4.10 5.73
C ASN A 73 -8.13 -2.93 6.70
N VAL A 74 -7.43 -1.86 6.34
CA VAL A 74 -7.31 -0.65 7.16
C VAL A 74 -8.39 0.33 6.77
N LYS A 75 -9.14 0.85 7.74
CA LYS A 75 -10.22 1.83 7.53
C LYS A 75 -9.85 3.18 8.11
N ASN A 76 -10.16 4.24 7.37
CA ASN A 76 -10.00 5.62 7.81
C ASN A 76 -11.36 6.27 8.07
N GLU A 77 -11.76 6.37 9.32
CA GLU A 77 -12.98 7.07 9.73
C GLU A 77 -12.74 8.52 10.17
N ASN A 78 -11.50 9.03 10.01
CA ASN A 78 -11.23 10.45 10.24
C ASN A 78 -11.89 11.34 9.19
N ASP A 79 -11.99 12.63 9.48
CA ASP A 79 -12.43 13.69 8.55
C ASP A 79 -11.28 14.27 7.70
N PHE A 80 -10.12 13.62 7.71
CA PHE A 80 -8.93 13.97 6.93
C PHE A 80 -8.25 12.72 6.37
N ALA A 81 -7.51 12.89 5.27
CA ALA A 81 -6.71 11.82 4.69
C ALA A 81 -5.49 11.48 5.56
N VAL A 82 -5.08 10.20 5.55
CA VAL A 82 -3.99 9.69 6.37
C VAL A 82 -3.06 8.79 5.57
N ILE A 83 -1.84 8.60 6.05
CA ILE A 83 -0.93 7.53 5.62
C ILE A 83 -0.81 6.57 6.80
N PRO A 84 -1.47 5.41 6.75
CA PRO A 84 -1.40 4.44 7.83
C PRO A 84 -0.11 3.63 7.77
N THR A 85 0.42 3.32 8.96
CA THR A 85 1.50 2.35 9.17
C THR A 85 0.99 1.25 10.07
N ILE A 86 1.01 0.02 9.57
CA ILE A 86 0.53 -1.16 10.29
C ILE A 86 1.70 -2.08 10.65
N THR A 87 1.73 -2.55 11.90
CA THR A 87 2.62 -3.61 12.35
C THR A 87 1.81 -4.84 12.69
N VAL A 88 2.09 -5.93 11.97
CA VAL A 88 1.50 -7.25 12.18
C VAL A 88 2.50 -8.12 12.88
N SER A 89 2.08 -8.75 13.97
CA SER A 89 2.91 -9.66 14.78
C SER A 89 2.29 -11.06 14.85
N VAL A 90 3.15 -12.05 14.75
CA VAL A 90 2.79 -13.47 14.83
C VAL A 90 3.70 -14.15 15.86
N ILE A 91 3.12 -14.89 16.80
CA ILE A 91 3.86 -15.67 17.80
C ILE A 91 4.03 -17.09 17.26
N ASP A 92 5.29 -17.52 17.13
CA ASP A 92 5.70 -18.87 16.75
C ASP A 92 6.46 -19.53 17.89
N GLY A 93 5.76 -20.34 18.68
CA GLY A 93 6.32 -20.93 19.91
C GLY A 93 6.66 -19.86 20.96
N SER A 94 7.95 -19.57 21.15
CA SER A 94 8.45 -18.56 22.09
C SER A 94 8.89 -17.26 21.39
N GLU A 95 8.90 -17.23 20.08
CA GLU A 95 9.35 -16.09 19.29
C GLU A 95 8.18 -15.25 18.79
N THR A 96 8.35 -13.92 18.73
CA THR A 96 7.40 -13.01 18.10
C THR A 96 8.08 -12.43 16.87
N ILE A 97 7.45 -12.64 15.72
CA ILE A 97 7.91 -12.12 14.43
C ILE A 97 6.97 -10.98 14.04
N SER A 98 7.53 -9.81 13.78
CA SER A 98 6.75 -8.61 13.44
C SER A 98 7.19 -8.06 12.09
N LYS A 99 6.22 -7.62 11.29
CA LYS A 99 6.45 -6.93 10.02
C LYS A 99 5.62 -5.65 9.97
N THR A 100 6.24 -4.58 9.49
CA THR A 100 5.61 -3.26 9.41
C THR A 100 5.50 -2.84 7.95
N ILE A 101 4.33 -2.29 7.59
CA ILE A 101 4.05 -1.73 6.27
C ILE A 101 3.59 -0.28 6.45
N LYS A 102 4.17 0.64 5.69
CA LYS A 102 3.64 1.99 5.50
C LYS A 102 2.84 1.99 4.20
N HIS A 103 1.57 2.40 4.27
CA HIS A 103 0.67 2.42 3.13
C HIS A 103 0.78 3.72 2.31
N VAL A 104 0.12 3.71 1.15
CA VAL A 104 -0.15 4.91 0.35
C VAL A 104 -1.21 5.79 1.03
N PRO A 105 -1.39 7.05 0.58
CA PRO A 105 -2.42 7.92 1.13
C PRO A 105 -3.82 7.30 1.07
N LEU A 106 -4.52 7.31 2.19
CA LEU A 106 -5.86 6.78 2.37
C LEU A 106 -6.85 7.93 2.60
N ALA A 107 -7.75 8.13 1.65
CA ALA A 107 -8.73 9.20 1.70
C ALA A 107 -9.72 9.05 2.86
N VAL A 108 -10.46 10.12 3.12
CA VAL A 108 -11.55 10.15 4.11
C VAL A 108 -12.60 9.09 3.79
N GLY A 109 -12.97 8.27 4.77
CA GLY A 109 -13.98 7.22 4.63
C GLY A 109 -13.58 6.06 3.72
N SER A 110 -12.30 5.99 3.33
CA SER A 110 -11.79 4.93 2.45
C SER A 110 -11.14 3.79 3.25
N GLU A 111 -10.91 2.69 2.55
CA GLU A 111 -10.31 1.47 3.08
C GLU A 111 -9.14 1.06 2.18
N ILE A 112 -8.13 0.38 2.78
CA ILE A 112 -6.98 -0.14 2.04
C ILE A 112 -6.62 -1.54 2.56
N PRO A 113 -6.61 -2.57 1.70
CA PRO A 113 -6.25 -3.92 2.09
C PRO A 113 -4.73 -4.09 2.22
N PHE A 114 -4.31 -5.10 3.00
CA PHE A 114 -2.92 -5.53 3.09
C PHE A 114 -2.81 -7.06 3.14
N LYS A 115 -1.72 -7.59 2.61
CA LYS A 115 -1.37 -9.00 2.66
C LYS A 115 0.10 -9.14 2.99
N ILE A 116 0.43 -9.79 4.12
CA ILE A 116 1.79 -9.96 4.63
C ILE A 116 2.12 -11.42 4.76
N LYS A 117 3.25 -11.86 4.18
CA LYS A 117 3.73 -13.23 4.26
C LYS A 117 4.81 -13.36 5.35
N PHE A 118 4.75 -14.45 6.12
CA PHE A 118 5.68 -14.81 7.19
C PHE A 118 6.36 -16.15 6.90
N PRO A 119 7.35 -16.19 6.01
CA PRO A 119 8.06 -17.42 5.67
C PRO A 119 8.94 -17.95 6.82
N GLU A 120 9.15 -17.16 7.86
CA GLU A 120 9.91 -17.51 9.05
C GLU A 120 9.14 -18.46 9.99
N ILE A 121 7.80 -18.48 9.91
CA ILE A 121 6.94 -19.31 10.75
C ILE A 121 7.22 -20.79 10.51
N ARG A 122 7.43 -21.53 11.59
CA ARG A 122 7.74 -22.98 11.59
C ARG A 122 6.64 -23.83 12.23
N SER A 123 5.88 -23.25 13.17
CA SER A 123 4.79 -23.93 13.84
C SER A 123 3.58 -24.11 12.93
N ASN A 124 2.85 -25.20 13.14
CA ASN A 124 1.55 -25.43 12.49
C ASN A 124 0.41 -24.67 13.18
N THR A 125 0.67 -24.05 14.32
CA THR A 125 -0.33 -23.32 15.14
C THR A 125 0.23 -21.97 15.60
N PRO A 126 0.65 -21.10 14.69
CA PRO A 126 1.07 -19.76 15.06
C PRO A 126 -0.11 -18.96 15.62
N VAL A 127 0.18 -18.00 16.50
CA VAL A 127 -0.85 -17.14 17.09
C VAL A 127 -0.73 -15.76 16.49
N LEU A 128 -1.79 -15.34 15.80
CA LEU A 128 -1.90 -13.98 15.25
C LEU A 128 -2.23 -13.01 16.39
N VAL A 129 -1.44 -11.94 16.51
CA VAL A 129 -1.63 -10.87 17.50
C VAL A 129 -2.47 -9.75 16.86
N ASN A 130 -3.25 -9.03 17.66
CA ASN A 130 -3.95 -7.84 17.16
C ASN A 130 -2.96 -6.86 16.53
N PRO A 131 -3.28 -6.26 15.37
CA PRO A 131 -2.37 -5.36 14.70
C PRO A 131 -2.17 -4.07 15.50
N GLU A 132 -0.96 -3.55 15.44
CA GLU A 132 -0.65 -2.20 15.91
C GLU A 132 -0.72 -1.24 14.72
N LEU A 133 -1.34 -0.09 14.90
CA LEU A 133 -1.56 0.86 13.82
C LEU A 133 -1.24 2.28 14.30
N THR A 134 -0.45 2.98 13.48
CA THR A 134 -0.19 4.41 13.59
C THR A 134 -0.51 5.08 12.27
N PHE A 135 -0.66 6.40 12.25
CA PHE A 135 -0.91 7.13 11.01
C PHE A 135 -0.37 8.55 11.08
N GLU A 136 -0.09 9.09 9.90
CA GLU A 136 0.27 10.48 9.68
C GLU A 136 -0.85 11.18 8.91
N LYS A 137 -1.16 12.43 9.25
CA LYS A 137 -2.05 13.27 8.43
C LYS A 137 -1.39 13.56 7.09
N THR A 138 -2.18 13.56 6.02
CA THR A 138 -1.68 13.93 4.70
C THR A 138 -2.71 14.78 3.94
N ILE A 139 -2.21 15.58 3.03
CA ILE A 139 -3.00 16.30 2.01
C ILE A 139 -2.85 15.64 0.64
N LYS A 140 -2.07 14.56 0.56
CA LYS A 140 -1.84 13.85 -0.70
C LYS A 140 -3.11 13.13 -1.13
N ASP A 141 -3.36 13.18 -2.42
CA ASP A 141 -4.44 12.42 -3.03
C ASP A 141 -4.07 10.93 -3.07
N ALA A 142 -5.11 10.10 -3.04
CA ALA A 142 -4.95 8.68 -3.34
C ALA A 142 -4.52 8.49 -4.80
N ILE A 143 -3.85 7.36 -5.09
CA ILE A 143 -3.46 7.02 -6.46
C ILE A 143 -4.73 6.99 -7.33
N PRO A 144 -4.79 7.76 -8.45
CA PRO A 144 -6.02 7.95 -9.21
C PRO A 144 -6.32 6.78 -10.16
N ILE A 145 -6.33 5.56 -9.64
CA ILE A 145 -6.80 4.36 -10.34
C ILE A 145 -8.18 4.01 -9.83
N GLN A 146 -9.14 3.86 -10.74
CA GLN A 146 -10.52 3.50 -10.42
C GLN A 146 -10.92 2.20 -11.11
N VAL A 147 -11.61 1.34 -10.38
CA VAL A 147 -12.29 0.18 -10.96
C VAL A 147 -13.58 0.65 -11.63
N LEU A 148 -13.85 0.15 -12.83
CA LEU A 148 -15.10 0.42 -13.53
C LEU A 148 -16.20 -0.53 -13.02
N TYR A 149 -17.15 0.04 -12.26
CA TYR A 149 -18.31 -0.71 -11.76
C TYR A 149 -19.39 -0.82 -12.84
N ASP A 150 -19.10 -1.59 -13.87
CA ASP A 150 -19.99 -1.82 -15.00
C ASP A 150 -20.17 -3.33 -15.26
N LYS A 151 -20.75 -3.70 -16.41
CA LYS A 151 -21.00 -5.09 -16.81
C LYS A 151 -19.72 -5.93 -17.03
N THR A 152 -18.53 -5.33 -17.03
CA THR A 152 -17.25 -6.03 -17.16
C THR A 152 -16.72 -6.54 -15.83
N LEU A 153 -17.22 -5.99 -14.70
CA LEU A 153 -16.88 -6.47 -13.36
C LEU A 153 -17.71 -7.71 -13.05
N ILE A 154 -17.10 -8.89 -13.20
CA ILE A 154 -17.78 -10.17 -13.10
C ILE A 154 -17.07 -11.08 -12.11
N LYS A 155 -17.79 -11.52 -11.06
CA LYS A 155 -17.38 -12.68 -10.25
C LYS A 155 -17.82 -13.94 -10.97
N HIS A 156 -16.89 -14.82 -11.26
CA HIS A 156 -17.11 -16.11 -11.94
C HIS A 156 -17.46 -17.22 -10.94
N ASP A 157 -17.96 -18.34 -11.47
CA ASP A 157 -18.42 -19.46 -10.65
C ASP A 157 -17.29 -20.15 -9.86
N ASP A 158 -16.06 -20.14 -10.37
CA ASP A 158 -14.87 -20.65 -9.70
C ASP A 158 -14.27 -19.69 -8.67
N GLY A 159 -14.94 -18.57 -8.42
CA GLY A 159 -14.59 -17.60 -7.42
C GLY A 159 -13.67 -16.47 -7.89
N HIS A 160 -13.07 -16.54 -9.09
CA HIS A 160 -12.25 -15.43 -9.59
C HIS A 160 -13.08 -14.22 -10.02
N ILE A 161 -12.44 -13.06 -10.14
CA ILE A 161 -13.07 -11.83 -10.62
C ILE A 161 -12.28 -11.24 -11.79
N THR A 162 -13.03 -10.75 -12.78
CA THR A 162 -12.49 -9.96 -13.89
C THR A 162 -13.13 -8.59 -13.93
N GLY A 163 -12.43 -7.61 -14.45
CA GLY A 163 -12.94 -6.24 -14.57
C GLY A 163 -11.99 -5.33 -15.31
N LYS A 164 -12.24 -4.04 -15.21
CA LYS A 164 -11.42 -3.00 -15.84
C LYS A 164 -11.06 -1.93 -14.83
N ILE A 165 -9.85 -1.41 -14.97
CA ILE A 165 -9.36 -0.22 -14.25
C ILE A 165 -9.11 0.90 -15.23
N GLN A 166 -9.17 2.14 -14.72
CA GLN A 166 -8.84 3.34 -15.47
C GLN A 166 -7.95 4.24 -14.63
N ASN A 167 -6.91 4.79 -15.28
CA ASN A 167 -6.19 5.94 -14.72
C ASN A 167 -7.03 7.20 -14.94
N THR A 168 -7.61 7.74 -13.87
CA THR A 168 -8.43 8.97 -13.90
C THR A 168 -7.60 10.23 -13.65
N GLY A 169 -6.30 10.08 -13.39
CA GLY A 169 -5.37 11.18 -13.20
C GLY A 169 -4.89 11.78 -14.52
N ASN A 170 -3.98 12.73 -14.41
CA ASN A 170 -3.35 13.43 -15.54
C ASN A 170 -1.88 13.05 -15.75
N GLN A 171 -1.37 12.09 -14.97
CA GLN A 171 0.00 11.58 -15.06
C GLN A 171 -0.02 10.08 -15.31
N THR A 172 1.03 9.56 -15.95
CA THR A 172 1.27 8.12 -16.11
C THR A 172 1.58 7.52 -14.75
N ILE A 173 0.92 6.42 -14.41
CA ILE A 173 1.18 5.65 -13.19
C ILE A 173 2.01 4.43 -13.59
N TYR A 174 3.16 4.27 -12.94
CA TYR A 174 4.09 3.18 -13.19
C TYR A 174 3.94 2.08 -12.14
N TYR A 175 4.03 0.83 -12.57
CA TYR A 175 4.01 -0.38 -11.75
C TYR A 175 2.86 -0.46 -10.74
N PRO A 176 1.62 -0.08 -11.14
CA PRO A 176 0.49 -0.12 -10.21
C PRO A 176 0.19 -1.56 -9.81
N LYS A 177 -0.02 -1.78 -8.50
CA LYS A 177 -0.47 -3.05 -7.94
C LYS A 177 -1.93 -2.88 -7.53
N LEU A 178 -2.82 -3.64 -8.15
CA LEU A 178 -4.25 -3.61 -7.85
C LEU A 178 -4.59 -4.77 -6.92
N PHE A 179 -5.25 -4.46 -5.80
CA PHE A 179 -5.72 -5.44 -4.83
C PHE A 179 -7.24 -5.36 -4.64
N ALA A 180 -7.81 -6.46 -4.13
CA ALA A 180 -9.19 -6.51 -3.70
C ALA A 180 -9.34 -7.41 -2.47
N VAL A 181 -10.36 -7.14 -1.66
CA VAL A 181 -10.77 -7.98 -0.53
C VAL A 181 -11.75 -9.02 -1.01
N VAL A 182 -11.47 -10.29 -0.72
CA VAL A 182 -12.33 -11.44 -0.99
C VAL A 182 -13.16 -11.76 0.23
N HIS A 183 -14.46 -11.77 0.10
CA HIS A 183 -15.39 -12.06 1.18
C HIS A 183 -16.08 -13.41 1.01
N GLY A 184 -16.13 -14.17 2.11
CA GLY A 184 -17.07 -15.25 2.31
C GLY A 184 -18.42 -14.74 2.83
N TYR A 185 -19.19 -15.63 3.45
CA TYR A 185 -20.52 -15.28 3.97
C TYR A 185 -20.46 -14.28 5.13
N ASP A 186 -19.53 -14.46 6.06
CA ASP A 186 -19.45 -13.73 7.34
C ASP A 186 -18.06 -13.19 7.69
N ARG A 187 -17.08 -13.37 6.80
CA ARG A 187 -15.69 -12.97 7.05
C ARG A 187 -14.93 -12.68 5.76
N VAL A 188 -13.80 -12.00 5.90
CA VAL A 188 -12.75 -11.93 4.87
C VAL A 188 -12.15 -13.32 4.69
N LEU A 189 -11.88 -13.71 3.46
CA LEU A 189 -11.22 -14.96 3.11
C LEU A 189 -9.76 -14.72 2.67
N ASP A 190 -9.56 -13.70 1.83
CA ASP A 190 -8.25 -13.39 1.25
C ASP A 190 -8.17 -11.93 0.82
N ILE A 191 -6.96 -11.47 0.57
CA ILE A 191 -6.64 -10.28 -0.21
C ILE A 191 -5.95 -10.75 -1.48
N VAL A 192 -6.53 -10.43 -2.61
CA VAL A 192 -6.06 -10.87 -3.93
C VAL A 192 -5.43 -9.72 -4.69
N GLN A 193 -4.53 -10.07 -5.59
CA GLN A 193 -3.84 -9.15 -6.48
C GLN A 193 -4.13 -9.51 -7.92
N ASN A 194 -4.09 -8.52 -8.82
CA ASN A 194 -4.10 -8.75 -10.26
C ASN A 194 -2.98 -9.70 -10.66
N ILE A 195 -3.29 -10.70 -11.50
CA ILE A 195 -2.33 -11.73 -11.91
C ILE A 195 -1.44 -11.32 -13.08
N GLU A 196 -1.76 -10.24 -13.77
CA GLU A 196 -1.01 -9.71 -14.91
C GLU A 196 -0.12 -8.56 -14.45
N PHE A 197 1.12 -8.52 -14.97
CA PHE A 197 2.03 -7.42 -14.69
C PHE A 197 1.60 -6.18 -15.47
N ILE A 198 1.47 -5.06 -14.77
CA ILE A 198 1.18 -3.76 -15.37
C ILE A 198 2.42 -2.88 -15.22
N GLU A 199 3.13 -2.64 -16.35
CA GLU A 199 4.29 -1.76 -16.35
C GLU A 199 3.89 -0.30 -16.14
N LYS A 200 2.83 0.15 -16.80
CA LYS A 200 2.29 1.50 -16.68
C LYS A 200 0.84 1.58 -17.12
N ILE A 201 0.19 2.65 -16.71
CA ILE A 201 -1.15 3.03 -17.19
C ILE A 201 -1.17 4.52 -17.49
N GLU A 202 -1.38 4.88 -18.75
CA GLU A 202 -1.38 6.25 -19.23
C GLU A 202 -2.65 7.01 -18.77
N PRO A 203 -2.65 8.35 -18.71
CA PRO A 203 -3.83 9.13 -18.39
C PRO A 203 -5.04 8.76 -19.28
N GLY A 204 -6.16 8.38 -18.63
CA GLY A 204 -7.39 7.97 -19.32
C GLY A 204 -7.38 6.56 -19.86
N GLU A 205 -6.25 5.85 -19.86
CA GLU A 205 -6.14 4.46 -20.31
C GLU A 205 -6.98 3.52 -19.47
N ILE A 206 -7.52 2.49 -20.13
CA ILE A 206 -8.33 1.45 -19.50
C ILE A 206 -7.65 0.11 -19.76
N LEU A 207 -7.37 -0.64 -18.68
CA LEU A 207 -6.80 -1.97 -18.72
C LEU A 207 -7.75 -3.00 -18.11
N ASP A 208 -7.68 -4.23 -18.59
CA ASP A 208 -8.35 -5.36 -17.97
C ASP A 208 -7.55 -5.84 -16.77
N PHE A 209 -8.24 -6.44 -15.77
CA PHE A 209 -7.61 -7.14 -14.66
C PHE A 209 -8.30 -8.47 -14.40
N THR A 210 -7.55 -9.40 -13.83
CA THR A 210 -8.04 -10.69 -13.36
C THR A 210 -7.42 -10.99 -12.00
N MET A 211 -8.24 -11.41 -11.02
CA MET A 211 -7.79 -11.77 -9.67
C MET A 211 -8.37 -13.11 -9.25
N TYR A 212 -7.55 -13.94 -8.64
CA TYR A 212 -7.94 -15.24 -8.11
C TYR A 212 -7.70 -15.31 -6.61
N PRO A 213 -8.61 -15.89 -5.83
CA PRO A 213 -8.33 -16.29 -4.45
C PRO A 213 -7.17 -17.28 -4.40
N ASP A 214 -6.43 -17.28 -3.29
CA ASP A 214 -5.41 -18.30 -3.07
C ASP A 214 -6.03 -19.71 -3.15
N PRO A 215 -5.42 -20.68 -3.85
CA PRO A 215 -5.92 -22.06 -3.93
C PRO A 215 -6.11 -22.78 -2.59
N ALA A 216 -5.52 -22.29 -1.51
CA ALA A 216 -5.78 -22.80 -0.15
C ALA A 216 -7.15 -22.36 0.41
N ILE A 217 -7.81 -21.38 -0.20
CA ILE A 217 -9.15 -20.93 0.19
C ILE A 217 -10.17 -21.92 -0.36
N THR A 218 -10.84 -22.64 0.55
CA THR A 218 -11.84 -23.64 0.21
C THR A 218 -13.29 -23.18 0.46
N ASP A 219 -13.46 -22.03 1.11
CA ASP A 219 -14.76 -21.43 1.38
C ASP A 219 -15.31 -20.75 0.11
N ASP A 220 -16.63 -20.74 -0.02
CA ASP A 220 -17.30 -20.08 -1.14
C ASP A 220 -17.04 -18.56 -1.13
N VAL A 221 -16.60 -18.02 -2.25
CA VAL A 221 -16.46 -16.58 -2.47
C VAL A 221 -17.82 -15.95 -2.75
N PHE A 222 -18.23 -15.05 -1.88
CA PHE A 222 -19.52 -14.36 -2.03
C PHE A 222 -19.40 -13.10 -2.87
N TYR A 223 -18.46 -12.20 -2.53
CA TYR A 223 -18.25 -10.94 -3.24
C TYR A 223 -16.83 -10.42 -3.03
N TYR A 224 -16.50 -9.37 -3.77
CA TYR A 224 -15.26 -8.61 -3.68
C TYR A 224 -15.55 -7.16 -3.29
N SER A 225 -14.64 -6.56 -2.55
CA SER A 225 -14.73 -5.14 -2.17
C SER A 225 -13.36 -4.48 -2.11
N CYS A 226 -13.32 -3.20 -1.81
CA CYS A 226 -12.10 -2.43 -1.54
C CYS A 226 -11.05 -2.58 -2.62
N PHE A 227 -11.47 -2.47 -3.88
CA PHE A 227 -10.54 -2.44 -5.00
C PHE A 227 -9.70 -1.17 -4.93
N GLY A 228 -8.39 -1.31 -4.94
CA GLY A 228 -7.53 -0.15 -4.93
C GLY A 228 -6.07 -0.48 -5.22
N PRO A 229 -5.31 0.52 -5.68
CA PRO A 229 -3.88 0.40 -5.77
C PRO A 229 -3.28 0.39 -4.36
N VAL A 230 -2.38 -0.54 -4.13
CA VAL A 230 -1.67 -0.69 -2.86
C VAL A 230 -0.18 -0.78 -3.15
N ASP A 231 0.62 -0.07 -2.38
CA ASP A 231 2.06 -0.27 -2.35
C ASP A 231 2.41 -1.21 -1.19
N THR A 232 1.92 -2.44 -1.24
CA THR A 232 2.38 -3.46 -0.32
C THR A 232 3.65 -4.06 -0.88
N SER A 233 4.77 -3.67 -0.31
CA SER A 233 6.01 -4.36 -0.59
C SER A 233 5.89 -5.82 -0.17
N VAL A 234 6.14 -6.67 -1.10
CA VAL A 234 6.29 -8.09 -0.87
C VAL A 234 7.53 -8.34 -0.01
N VAL A 235 7.58 -9.49 0.60
CA VAL A 235 8.66 -9.93 1.51
C VAL A 235 10.03 -9.67 0.88
N PRO A 236 10.87 -8.82 1.47
CA PRO A 236 12.22 -8.65 0.98
C PRO A 236 13.02 -9.93 1.23
N ILE A 237 13.80 -10.34 0.23
CA ILE A 237 14.76 -11.44 0.37
C ILE A 237 16.11 -10.82 0.66
N SER A 238 16.67 -11.10 1.83
CA SER A 238 18.00 -10.65 2.18
C SER A 238 19.06 -11.48 1.47
N VAL A 239 19.95 -10.84 0.73
CA VAL A 239 20.96 -11.47 -0.12
C VAL A 239 22.33 -10.91 0.17
N GLU A 240 23.34 -11.79 0.23
CA GLU A 240 24.75 -11.42 0.38
C GLU A 240 25.43 -11.33 -1.00
N LYS A 241 26.15 -10.26 -1.23
CA LYS A 241 26.98 -10.06 -2.42
C LYS A 241 28.29 -9.35 -2.02
N ASN A 242 29.45 -9.94 -2.36
CA ASN A 242 30.77 -9.33 -2.14
C ASN A 242 30.95 -8.77 -0.71
N GLU A 243 30.62 -9.57 0.32
CA GLU A 243 30.70 -9.21 1.75
C GLU A 243 29.67 -8.15 2.21
N GLY A 244 28.82 -7.66 1.32
CA GLY A 244 27.71 -6.77 1.65
C GLY A 244 26.38 -7.51 1.62
N LYS A 245 25.44 -7.03 2.42
CA LYS A 245 24.08 -7.56 2.52
C LYS A 245 23.09 -6.49 2.09
N PHE A 246 22.12 -6.85 1.28
CA PHE A 246 21.03 -5.97 0.88
C PHE A 246 19.74 -6.75 0.68
N ASP A 247 18.62 -6.07 0.69
CA ASP A 247 17.32 -6.66 0.48
C ASP A 247 16.92 -6.59 -0.99
N LEU A 248 16.62 -7.76 -1.55
CA LEU A 248 16.01 -7.92 -2.85
C LEU A 248 14.49 -7.88 -2.67
N ARG A 249 13.82 -7.00 -3.35
CA ARG A 249 12.35 -6.91 -3.32
C ARG A 249 11.76 -7.64 -4.51
N TYR A 250 10.63 -8.30 -4.31
CA TYR A 250 9.86 -8.84 -5.42
C TYR A 250 8.37 -8.69 -5.17
N ASP A 251 7.60 -8.71 -6.23
CA ASP A 251 6.15 -8.72 -6.24
C ASP A 251 5.65 -9.86 -7.10
N SER A 252 4.71 -10.65 -6.59
CA SER A 252 4.05 -11.73 -7.32
C SER A 252 2.73 -12.11 -6.65
N PRO A 253 1.62 -12.23 -7.38
CA PRO A 253 0.33 -12.62 -6.82
C PRO A 253 0.32 -14.05 -6.26
N GLY A 254 1.12 -14.97 -6.80
CA GLY A 254 1.04 -16.39 -6.42
C GLY A 254 2.37 -17.11 -6.23
N THR A 255 3.46 -16.61 -6.84
CA THR A 255 4.75 -17.29 -6.73
C THR A 255 5.50 -16.86 -5.47
N PHE A 256 6.05 -17.81 -4.75
CA PHE A 256 6.94 -17.58 -3.62
C PHE A 256 8.38 -17.84 -4.02
N PHE A 257 9.27 -16.89 -3.73
CA PHE A 257 10.70 -16.96 -4.01
C PHE A 257 11.49 -17.02 -2.70
N TYR A 258 12.52 -17.86 -2.65
CA TYR A 258 13.33 -18.11 -1.46
C TYR A 258 14.73 -18.60 -1.82
N ASP A 259 15.63 -18.66 -0.83
CA ASP A 259 17.01 -19.18 -0.94
C ASP A 259 17.81 -18.46 -2.06
N ALA A 260 17.75 -17.14 -2.07
CA ALA A 260 18.45 -16.31 -3.05
C ALA A 260 19.96 -16.24 -2.74
N LYS A 261 20.80 -16.44 -3.76
CA LYS A 261 22.26 -16.42 -3.62
C LYS A 261 22.92 -15.87 -4.85
N TYR A 262 23.93 -15.03 -4.65
CA TYR A 262 24.86 -14.66 -5.74
C TYR A 262 25.96 -15.71 -5.92
N ASN A 263 26.47 -15.80 -7.16
CA ASN A 263 27.72 -16.51 -7.42
C ASN A 263 28.90 -15.75 -6.79
N GLU A 264 30.09 -16.39 -6.70
CA GLU A 264 31.30 -15.77 -6.11
C GLU A 264 31.69 -14.43 -6.80
N GLN A 265 31.39 -14.29 -8.08
CA GLN A 265 31.68 -13.07 -8.83
C GLN A 265 30.66 -11.96 -8.63
N GLY A 266 29.50 -12.26 -8.00
CA GLY A 266 28.40 -11.31 -7.81
C GLY A 266 27.67 -10.92 -9.10
N THR A 267 27.76 -11.72 -10.16
CA THR A 267 27.21 -11.41 -11.50
C THR A 267 26.00 -12.23 -11.86
N ASN A 268 25.68 -13.26 -11.09
CA ASN A 268 24.54 -14.14 -11.30
C ASN A 268 23.84 -14.38 -9.97
N LEU A 269 22.54 -14.14 -9.93
CA LEU A 269 21.65 -14.37 -8.79
C LEU A 269 20.82 -15.62 -9.07
N THR A 270 20.89 -16.59 -8.17
CA THR A 270 20.09 -17.81 -8.20
C THR A 270 19.05 -17.78 -7.09
N ILE A 271 17.78 -18.06 -7.41
CA ILE A 271 16.65 -18.02 -6.48
C ILE A 271 15.80 -19.27 -6.70
N ARG A 272 15.31 -19.88 -5.63
CA ARG A 272 14.31 -20.94 -5.72
C ARG A 272 12.92 -20.33 -5.80
N SER A 273 12.03 -20.95 -6.58
CA SER A 273 10.64 -20.52 -6.75
C SER A 273 9.67 -21.70 -6.59
N THR A 274 8.47 -21.38 -6.12
CA THR A 274 7.31 -22.27 -6.14
C THR A 274 6.05 -21.47 -6.48
N ASN A 275 5.30 -21.94 -7.48
CA ASN A 275 4.00 -21.42 -7.85
C ASN A 275 2.97 -22.54 -7.70
N SER A 276 2.10 -22.45 -6.70
CA SER A 276 1.04 -23.42 -6.44
C SER A 276 -0.28 -23.08 -7.15
N TYR A 277 -0.35 -21.93 -7.82
CA TYR A 277 -1.53 -21.53 -8.58
C TYR A 277 -1.71 -22.39 -9.84
N PRO A 278 -2.95 -22.74 -10.22
CA PRO A 278 -3.22 -23.56 -11.42
C PRO A 278 -3.16 -22.76 -12.74
N PHE A 279 -2.76 -21.51 -12.70
CA PHE A 279 -2.61 -20.60 -13.83
C PHE A 279 -1.28 -19.85 -13.73
N PRO A 280 -0.79 -19.26 -14.85
CA PRO A 280 0.40 -18.42 -14.81
C PRO A 280 0.23 -17.23 -13.89
N THR A 281 1.32 -16.81 -13.23
CA THR A 281 1.39 -15.59 -12.45
C THR A 281 2.62 -14.81 -12.91
N TYR A 282 2.65 -13.51 -12.67
CA TYR A 282 3.87 -12.78 -12.92
C TYR A 282 4.79 -12.77 -11.70
N ALA A 283 6.05 -12.46 -11.92
CA ALA A 283 6.98 -12.01 -10.91
C ALA A 283 7.68 -10.74 -11.40
N ASN A 284 7.82 -9.75 -10.52
CA ASN A 284 8.57 -8.53 -10.77
C ASN A 284 9.61 -8.38 -9.68
N PHE A 285 10.90 -8.42 -10.02
CA PHE A 285 12.00 -8.18 -9.10
C PHE A 285 12.44 -6.74 -9.16
N GLU A 286 12.58 -6.12 -8.00
CA GLU A 286 13.04 -4.76 -7.84
C GLU A 286 14.40 -4.76 -7.12
N PHE A 287 15.39 -4.15 -7.71
CA PHE A 287 16.71 -4.01 -7.08
C PHE A 287 17.44 -2.77 -7.55
N PRO A 288 18.31 -2.19 -6.67
CA PRO A 288 19.08 -1.02 -7.03
C PRO A 288 20.08 -1.32 -8.14
N PRO A 289 20.36 -0.38 -9.04
CA PRO A 289 21.42 -0.53 -10.03
C PRO A 289 22.78 -0.59 -9.34
N ILE A 290 23.77 -1.18 -10.00
CA ILE A 290 25.17 -1.11 -9.61
C ILE A 290 25.89 -0.08 -10.49
N SER A 291 25.76 -0.21 -11.81
CA SER A 291 26.29 0.75 -12.79
C SER A 291 25.21 1.56 -13.51
N GLY A 292 23.95 1.09 -13.45
CA GLY A 292 22.83 1.65 -14.22
C GLY A 292 22.83 1.26 -15.69
N ASN A 293 23.78 0.40 -16.12
CA ASN A 293 23.91 -0.07 -17.50
C ASN A 293 23.77 -1.60 -17.61
N GLU A 294 23.31 -2.25 -16.56
CA GLU A 294 23.15 -3.70 -16.50
C GLU A 294 22.21 -4.18 -17.61
N LYS A 295 22.59 -5.29 -18.23
CA LYS A 295 21.76 -6.01 -19.21
C LYS A 295 21.55 -7.42 -18.69
N PHE A 296 20.34 -7.65 -18.25
CA PHE A 296 19.99 -8.92 -17.62
C PHE A 296 19.69 -10.01 -18.65
N SER A 297 19.81 -11.23 -18.21
CA SER A 297 19.19 -12.40 -18.84
C SER A 297 18.56 -13.25 -17.75
N VAL A 298 17.40 -13.83 -18.06
CA VAL A 298 16.60 -14.59 -17.10
C VAL A 298 16.40 -16.01 -17.60
N THR A 299 16.65 -16.98 -16.74
CA THR A 299 16.35 -18.39 -17.02
C THR A 299 15.57 -19.01 -15.88
N ILE A 300 14.69 -19.97 -16.19
CA ILE A 300 14.06 -20.87 -15.21
C ILE A 300 14.45 -22.29 -15.56
N ASN A 301 15.06 -23.01 -14.58
CA ASN A 301 15.60 -24.36 -14.79
C ASN A 301 16.55 -24.44 -15.99
N GLY A 302 17.39 -23.42 -16.18
CA GLY A 302 18.36 -23.31 -17.27
C GLY A 302 17.74 -23.01 -18.66
N LYS A 303 16.43 -22.75 -18.75
CA LYS A 303 15.77 -22.34 -20.00
C LYS A 303 15.56 -20.84 -20.02
N PRO A 304 16.01 -20.13 -21.05
CA PRO A 304 15.71 -18.71 -21.23
C PRO A 304 14.20 -18.47 -21.28
N ILE A 305 13.77 -17.39 -20.64
CA ILE A 305 12.38 -16.91 -20.68
C ILE A 305 12.34 -15.48 -21.16
N ASP A 306 11.20 -15.08 -21.71
CA ASP A 306 10.92 -13.69 -22.05
C ASP A 306 10.71 -12.89 -20.76
N PHE A 307 11.22 -11.67 -20.73
CA PHE A 307 11.09 -10.78 -19.57
C PHE A 307 11.13 -9.31 -20.00
N ILE A 308 10.62 -8.45 -19.13
CA ILE A 308 10.70 -6.99 -19.26
C ILE A 308 11.82 -6.52 -18.33
N GLN A 309 12.71 -5.66 -18.86
CA GLN A 309 13.68 -4.92 -18.06
C GLN A 309 13.41 -3.43 -18.24
N SER A 310 13.12 -2.73 -17.13
CA SER A 310 12.90 -1.29 -17.12
C SER A 310 13.46 -0.68 -15.84
N MET A 311 13.63 0.63 -15.83
CA MET A 311 14.07 1.37 -14.63
C MET A 311 12.94 2.33 -14.25
N ASP A 312 12.60 2.35 -12.96
CA ASP A 312 11.58 3.25 -12.45
C ASP A 312 12.13 4.67 -12.22
N GLN A 313 11.24 5.56 -11.80
CA GLN A 313 11.59 6.96 -11.52
C GLN A 313 12.51 7.13 -10.30
N MET A 314 12.53 6.15 -9.39
CA MET A 314 13.42 6.12 -8.23
C MET A 314 14.81 5.56 -8.57
N GLY A 315 14.99 5.02 -9.78
CA GLY A 315 16.22 4.43 -10.25
C GLY A 315 16.39 2.95 -9.94
N TYR A 316 15.32 2.24 -9.50
CA TYR A 316 15.36 0.80 -9.35
C TYR A 316 15.17 0.07 -10.69
N TRP A 317 15.88 -1.03 -10.84
CA TRP A 317 15.61 -1.98 -11.91
C TRP A 317 14.36 -2.80 -11.59
N HIS A 318 13.51 -2.95 -12.59
CA HIS A 318 12.42 -3.92 -12.64
C HIS A 318 12.74 -5.01 -13.65
N VAL A 319 12.70 -6.25 -13.20
CA VAL A 319 12.82 -7.44 -14.06
C VAL A 319 11.56 -8.28 -13.85
N ALA A 320 10.65 -8.20 -14.82
CA ALA A 320 9.34 -8.84 -14.74
C ALA A 320 9.18 -9.93 -15.81
N PHE A 321 8.57 -11.05 -15.41
CA PHE A 321 8.35 -12.22 -16.26
C PHE A 321 7.20 -13.08 -15.77
N ASP A 322 6.68 -13.95 -16.62
CA ASP A 322 5.64 -14.91 -16.26
C ASP A 322 6.26 -16.17 -15.63
N VAL A 323 5.57 -16.72 -14.64
CA VAL A 323 5.91 -18.00 -14.00
C VAL A 323 4.82 -19.01 -14.31
N GLU A 324 5.22 -20.15 -14.85
CA GLU A 324 4.32 -21.25 -15.22
C GLU A 324 3.49 -21.76 -14.03
N PRO A 325 2.25 -22.23 -14.29
CA PRO A 325 1.37 -22.76 -13.25
C PRO A 325 1.94 -24.03 -12.63
N GLN A 326 1.61 -24.25 -11.34
CA GLN A 326 1.96 -25.46 -10.58
C GLN A 326 3.42 -25.88 -10.76
N SER A 327 4.33 -24.88 -10.77
CA SER A 327 5.74 -25.07 -11.07
C SER A 327 6.64 -24.89 -9.84
N GLN A 328 7.75 -25.58 -9.87
CA GLN A 328 8.89 -25.35 -8.98
C GLN A 328 10.13 -25.21 -9.82
N GLY A 329 11.03 -24.32 -9.43
CA GLY A 329 12.20 -24.11 -10.24
C GLY A 329 13.32 -23.34 -9.57
N ILE A 330 14.40 -23.25 -10.33
CA ILE A 330 15.54 -22.39 -10.03
C ILE A 330 15.51 -21.26 -11.06
N LEU A 331 15.23 -20.06 -10.55
CA LEU A 331 15.37 -18.82 -11.30
C LEU A 331 16.84 -18.39 -11.28
N GLU A 332 17.37 -18.01 -12.40
CA GLU A 332 18.68 -17.37 -12.51
C GLU A 332 18.54 -16.04 -13.25
N ILE A 333 19.01 -14.97 -12.60
CA ILE A 333 19.12 -13.63 -13.21
C ILE A 333 20.61 -13.33 -13.30
N SER A 334 21.11 -13.16 -14.49
CA SER A 334 22.53 -12.84 -14.74
C SER A 334 22.65 -11.50 -15.46
N GLY A 335 23.86 -10.92 -15.42
CA GLY A 335 24.12 -9.60 -16.00
C GLY A 335 24.31 -8.50 -14.97
N PHE A 336 24.39 -8.84 -13.68
CA PHE A 336 24.75 -7.90 -12.63
C PHE A 336 26.21 -7.49 -12.77
N ASP A 337 26.50 -6.24 -12.51
CA ASP A 337 27.89 -5.78 -12.34
C ASP A 337 28.49 -6.30 -11.02
N LYS A 338 29.82 -6.36 -10.97
CA LYS A 338 30.54 -7.00 -9.85
C LYS A 338 30.47 -6.24 -8.54
N GLY A 339 30.22 -4.94 -8.58
CA GLY A 339 30.15 -4.08 -7.38
C GLY A 339 29.02 -4.44 -6.41
N LEU A 340 29.02 -3.82 -5.26
CA LEU A 340 27.82 -3.73 -4.42
C LEU A 340 26.91 -2.65 -5.01
N PRO A 341 25.57 -2.79 -4.86
CA PRO A 341 24.70 -1.66 -5.12
C PRO A 341 25.18 -0.47 -4.27
N PRO A 342 25.24 0.74 -4.82
CA PRO A 342 25.46 1.91 -4.00
C PRO A 342 24.33 1.99 -2.94
N ASP A 343 24.62 2.62 -1.82
CA ASP A 343 23.54 3.06 -0.94
C ASP A 343 22.58 3.85 -1.81
N MET A 344 21.30 3.43 -1.84
CA MET A 344 20.35 4.06 -2.75
C MET A 344 20.31 5.55 -2.48
N PRO A 345 20.45 6.39 -3.52
CA PRO A 345 20.36 7.81 -3.32
C PRO A 345 18.96 8.14 -2.76
N LEU A 346 18.92 8.96 -1.72
CA LEU A 346 17.66 9.44 -1.14
C LEU A 346 16.86 10.23 -2.17
N VAL A 347 17.54 10.82 -3.14
CA VAL A 347 16.94 11.60 -4.22
C VAL A 347 17.07 10.83 -5.53
N PRO A 348 15.98 10.63 -6.29
CA PRO A 348 16.03 9.99 -7.60
C PRO A 348 17.05 10.64 -8.55
N ILE A 349 17.74 9.81 -9.33
CA ILE A 349 18.80 10.24 -10.25
C ILE A 349 18.30 11.30 -11.25
N TRP A 350 17.07 11.19 -11.75
CA TRP A 350 16.51 12.15 -12.69
C TRP A 350 16.30 13.55 -12.09
N ILE A 351 16.02 13.64 -10.77
CA ILE A 351 15.90 14.92 -10.06
C ILE A 351 17.30 15.54 -9.91
N LYS A 352 18.32 14.73 -9.61
CA LYS A 352 19.71 15.19 -9.57
C LYS A 352 20.13 15.74 -10.93
N GLN A 353 19.76 15.06 -12.01
CA GLN A 353 20.00 15.52 -13.38
C GLN A 353 19.23 16.82 -13.71
N SER A 354 17.97 16.93 -13.29
CA SER A 354 17.18 18.16 -13.44
C SER A 354 17.81 19.32 -12.64
N GLY A 355 18.36 19.03 -11.46
CA GLY A 355 19.12 19.98 -10.65
C GLY A 355 20.36 20.50 -11.37
N ASP A 356 21.11 19.62 -12.06
CA ASP A 356 22.27 20.01 -12.86
C ASP A 356 21.86 20.97 -14.00
N TRP A 357 20.85 20.60 -14.77
CA TRP A 357 20.35 21.44 -15.85
C TRP A 357 19.82 22.79 -15.36
N TRP A 358 19.16 22.81 -14.20
CA TRP A 358 18.67 24.05 -13.63
C TRP A 358 19.79 24.94 -13.07
N SER A 359 20.78 24.38 -12.39
CA SER A 359 21.91 25.13 -11.84
C SER A 359 22.72 25.79 -12.94
N THR A 360 22.86 25.13 -14.10
CA THR A 360 23.54 25.61 -15.30
C THR A 360 22.66 26.46 -16.22
N GLY A 361 21.36 26.61 -15.90
CA GLY A 361 20.41 27.46 -16.65
C GLY A 361 19.86 26.82 -17.92
N GLN A 362 19.94 25.49 -18.07
CA GLN A 362 19.38 24.76 -19.21
C GLN A 362 17.88 24.57 -19.12
N ILE A 363 17.31 24.53 -17.90
CA ILE A 363 15.88 24.50 -17.64
C ILE A 363 15.46 25.67 -16.74
N ILE A 364 14.15 26.01 -16.77
CA ILE A 364 13.58 27.10 -16.00
C ILE A 364 13.20 26.69 -14.58
N ASP A 365 12.89 27.66 -13.71
CA ASP A 365 12.57 27.43 -12.29
C ASP A 365 11.39 26.48 -12.11
N SER A 366 10.33 26.60 -12.95
CA SER A 366 9.14 25.73 -12.85
C SER A 366 9.45 24.28 -13.16
N GLU A 367 10.35 23.99 -14.09
CA GLU A 367 10.73 22.60 -14.43
C GLU A 367 11.54 21.95 -13.29
N PHE A 368 12.40 22.71 -12.63
CA PHE A 368 13.11 22.23 -11.44
C PHE A 368 12.15 22.01 -10.26
N LEU A 369 11.16 22.89 -10.08
CA LEU A 369 10.14 22.78 -9.03
C LEU A 369 9.25 21.52 -9.19
N GLU A 370 9.05 21.03 -10.40
CA GLU A 370 8.38 19.73 -10.64
C GLU A 370 9.12 18.57 -9.96
N GLY A 371 10.47 18.58 -10.03
CA GLY A 371 11.29 17.60 -9.31
C GLY A 371 11.18 17.75 -7.79
N ILE A 372 11.18 18.98 -7.28
CA ILE A 372 11.00 19.22 -5.83
C ILE A 372 9.60 18.81 -5.38
N LYS A 373 8.59 19.10 -6.18
CA LYS A 373 7.21 18.64 -5.93
C LYS A 373 7.15 17.11 -5.84
N PHE A 374 7.80 16.41 -6.75
CA PHE A 374 7.88 14.95 -6.70
C PHE A 374 8.49 14.47 -5.37
N LEU A 375 9.57 15.11 -4.86
CA LEU A 375 10.18 14.73 -3.57
C LEU A 375 9.23 14.94 -2.39
N VAL A 376 8.36 15.95 -2.46
CA VAL A 376 7.30 16.18 -1.47
C VAL A 376 6.18 15.17 -1.65
N ASP A 377 5.73 14.94 -2.88
CA ASP A 377 4.63 14.04 -3.21
C ASP A 377 4.95 12.57 -2.88
N THR A 378 6.21 12.17 -3.01
CA THR A 378 6.70 10.83 -2.63
C THR A 378 7.17 10.72 -1.18
N GLN A 379 7.04 11.79 -0.37
CA GLN A 379 7.47 11.85 1.04
C GLN A 379 8.98 11.70 1.28
N ILE A 380 9.80 11.86 0.27
CA ILE A 380 11.26 11.99 0.45
C ILE A 380 11.55 13.29 1.22
N ILE A 381 10.78 14.35 0.97
CA ILE A 381 10.73 15.55 1.82
C ILE A 381 9.42 15.55 2.61
N GLU A 382 9.48 15.28 3.90
CA GLU A 382 8.34 15.40 4.79
C GLU A 382 8.13 16.85 5.21
N ILE A 383 7.00 17.45 4.81
CA ILE A 383 6.63 18.82 5.17
C ILE A 383 5.46 18.75 6.16
N PRO A 384 5.52 19.48 7.30
CA PRO A 384 4.34 19.69 8.13
C PRO A 384 3.25 20.37 7.28
N THR A 385 1.99 20.01 7.50
CA THR A 385 0.84 20.57 6.77
C THR A 385 0.90 22.10 6.80
N LEU A 386 1.23 22.74 5.69
CA LEU A 386 1.16 24.18 5.51
C LEU A 386 -0.24 24.54 4.98
N GLU A 387 -0.88 25.53 5.56
CA GLU A 387 -2.09 26.12 4.99
C GLU A 387 -1.73 26.73 3.61
N PRO A 388 -2.57 26.58 2.57
CA PRO A 388 -2.28 27.11 1.26
C PRO A 388 -2.07 28.63 1.32
N SER A 389 -0.88 29.11 1.00
CA SER A 389 -0.60 30.54 0.94
C SER A 389 -1.11 31.13 -0.38
N SER A 390 -1.77 32.29 -0.30
CA SER A 390 -2.42 32.94 -1.44
C SER A 390 -1.49 33.81 -2.30
N GLN A 391 -0.17 33.67 -2.18
CA GLN A 391 0.78 34.49 -2.93
C GLN A 391 1.28 33.80 -4.20
N SER A 392 1.20 34.50 -5.34
CA SER A 392 1.42 33.96 -6.69
C SER A 392 2.74 34.37 -7.39
N ASP A 393 3.65 35.08 -6.73
CA ASP A 393 4.90 35.55 -7.33
C ASP A 393 6.14 35.00 -6.62
N TRP A 394 6.38 33.70 -6.80
CA TRP A 394 7.50 32.99 -6.19
C TRP A 394 8.72 33.00 -7.11
N LYS A 395 9.84 33.48 -6.59
CA LYS A 395 11.17 33.37 -7.24
C LYS A 395 12.09 32.60 -6.32
N ILE A 396 12.58 31.46 -6.81
CA ILE A 396 13.64 30.73 -6.11
C ILE A 396 14.85 31.67 -5.95
N PRO A 397 15.37 31.86 -4.74
CA PRO A 397 16.52 32.72 -4.54
C PRO A 397 17.70 32.29 -5.41
N PRO A 398 18.43 33.21 -6.07
CA PRO A 398 19.53 32.84 -7.01
C PRO A 398 20.62 31.97 -6.37
N TRP A 399 20.88 32.14 -5.07
CA TRP A 399 21.88 31.34 -4.35
C TRP A 399 21.53 29.86 -4.25
N THR A 400 20.24 29.50 -4.39
CA THR A 400 19.79 28.09 -4.38
C THR A 400 20.42 27.30 -5.54
N LYS A 401 20.69 27.97 -6.68
CA LYS A 401 21.41 27.34 -7.79
C LYS A 401 22.84 26.93 -7.40
N THR A 402 23.49 27.70 -6.54
CA THR A 402 24.81 27.34 -6.04
C THR A 402 24.73 26.10 -5.14
N VAL A 403 23.72 26.02 -4.27
CA VAL A 403 23.52 24.87 -3.40
C VAL A 403 23.24 23.61 -4.24
N VAL A 404 22.40 23.71 -5.26
CA VAL A 404 22.11 22.59 -6.17
C VAL A 404 23.36 22.20 -6.96
N GLY A 405 24.19 23.17 -7.36
CA GLY A 405 25.49 22.90 -7.96
C GLY A 405 26.42 22.10 -7.03
N TRP A 406 26.55 22.51 -5.77
CA TRP A 406 27.32 21.76 -4.77
C TRP A 406 26.82 20.34 -4.55
N TRP A 407 25.49 20.16 -4.58
CA TRP A 407 24.88 18.85 -4.47
C TRP A 407 25.21 17.96 -5.68
N ASN A 408 25.14 18.51 -6.90
CA ASN A 408 25.49 17.78 -8.12
C ASN A 408 26.99 17.44 -8.20
N GLU A 409 27.86 18.30 -7.63
CA GLU A 409 29.29 18.09 -7.52
C GLU A 409 29.69 17.23 -6.30
N GLU A 410 28.70 16.63 -5.60
CA GLU A 410 28.86 15.78 -4.40
C GLU A 410 29.63 16.51 -3.24
N GLN A 411 29.60 17.85 -3.21
CA GLN A 411 30.12 18.63 -2.11
C GLN A 411 29.20 18.66 -0.90
N ILE A 412 27.91 18.40 -1.10
CA ILE A 412 26.90 18.14 -0.07
C ILE A 412 26.17 16.86 -0.41
N SER A 413 25.74 16.13 0.63
CA SER A 413 24.98 14.87 0.51
C SER A 413 23.52 15.10 0.11
N ASP A 414 22.84 14.02 -0.28
CA ASP A 414 21.38 14.04 -0.52
C ASP A 414 20.63 14.50 0.74
N ASP A 415 21.02 14.03 1.93
CA ASP A 415 20.42 14.44 3.21
C ASP A 415 20.53 15.94 3.44
N GLU A 416 21.73 16.51 3.23
CA GLU A 416 21.97 17.94 3.40
C GLU A 416 21.14 18.76 2.39
N PHE A 417 21.07 18.31 1.14
CA PHE A 417 20.23 18.92 0.12
C PHE A 417 18.76 18.90 0.52
N LEU A 418 18.22 17.73 0.94
CA LEU A 418 16.83 17.58 1.36
C LEU A 418 16.48 18.46 2.56
N ILE A 419 17.39 18.57 3.56
CA ILE A 419 17.23 19.46 4.71
C ILE A 419 17.15 20.93 4.26
N ILE A 420 18.00 21.35 3.33
CA ILE A 420 18.00 22.73 2.83
C ILE A 420 16.70 23.03 2.09
N ILE A 421 16.27 22.15 1.16
CA ILE A 421 15.02 22.32 0.41
C ILE A 421 13.81 22.33 1.35
N LYS A 422 13.75 21.40 2.29
CA LYS A 422 12.70 21.36 3.32
C LYS A 422 12.60 22.70 4.08
N ASN A 423 13.72 23.25 4.54
CA ASN A 423 13.76 24.54 5.22
C ASN A 423 13.27 25.71 4.34
N LEU A 424 13.53 25.66 3.03
CA LEU A 424 13.07 26.67 2.10
C LEU A 424 11.56 26.61 1.90
N ILE A 425 10.99 25.40 1.88
CA ILE A 425 9.54 25.19 1.77
C ILE A 425 8.85 25.57 3.08
N GLU A 426 9.34 25.12 4.25
CA GLU A 426 8.78 25.47 5.56
C GLU A 426 8.77 26.98 5.84
N ARG A 427 9.68 27.74 5.24
CA ARG A 427 9.73 29.21 5.32
C ARG A 427 9.00 29.92 4.21
N GLU A 428 8.23 29.17 3.40
CA GLU A 428 7.50 29.71 2.26
C GLU A 428 8.40 30.47 1.25
N ILE A 429 9.69 30.13 1.17
CA ILE A 429 10.64 30.69 0.18
C ILE A 429 10.49 29.95 -1.16
N ILE A 430 10.20 28.66 -1.11
CA ILE A 430 9.83 27.82 -2.25
C ILE A 430 8.43 27.28 -1.97
N VAL A 431 7.56 27.35 -2.99
CA VAL A 431 6.23 26.73 -2.96
C VAL A 431 6.16 25.68 -4.05
N VAL A 432 5.69 24.48 -3.71
CA VAL A 432 5.60 23.30 -4.57
C VAL A 432 4.19 22.72 -4.58
#